data_98c269cff0976f1e163b439cfc7f4169
#
_entry.id   98c269cff0976f1e163b439cfc7f4169
#
_cell.length_a   1.000
_cell.length_b   1.000
_cell.length_c   1.000
_cell.angle_alpha   90.00
_cell.angle_beta   90.00
_cell.angle_gamma   90.00
#
_symmetry.space_group_name_H-M   'P 1'
#
loop_
_entity.id
_entity.type
_entity.pdbx_description
1 polymer ?
#
loop_
_entity_poly.entity_id
_entity_poly.type
_entity_poly.pdbx_seq_one_letter_code
_entity_poly.pdbx_strand_id
1 'polypeptide(L)'
;EGIMEFLLVNHPLDCPICDQAGECRLQEFATDYGRGYSRYVERKNVKPKRTRLGPRVTLDDERCILCSRCIRFSQEVAKDDVLGFVDRGSYSTLACFPGRELENNYSLNTVDICPVGALTSTDFRFKMRVWFLKEAPSICTESSAGCNILVSSREGEIHRITPKRNDEINDSWMTDSGRVLYKQVRSDDRLLKPQIRQEETTLEEAISSAVQTLKGKKLAVVGSCNSTLEEFYLLNRLTKAVKAKKYLRGHFGEDDGILLSADRTPNLRGSLLSGFSSVYPKDNLSKLNNDLKKGTVDTLLVLNEDLLSSGVEAESLMGVPVVYMGTHAHATSEIAEVTIPTLTSFEKRGTFVNRSFFAQGFAQAVPGPAGLLPDTHILCKLLTGLDEECKLSPDLSLIWKNLSSPPKSPFKGMTFTDALRGSLKIDGSKWDELPFVEKKALHFESPSKIAQNS
;
A
#
# COMPACT_ATOMS: atom_id res chain seq x y z
N GLU A 1 28.29 -28.50 -10.22
CA GLU A 1 29.39 -27.63 -10.68
C GLU A 1 29.27 -27.31 -12.17
N GLY A 2 29.18 -28.24 -13.11
CA GLY A 2 29.19 -28.00 -14.56
C GLY A 2 28.12 -27.00 -15.05
N ILE A 3 26.88 -27.04 -14.49
CA ILE A 3 25.83 -26.07 -14.82
C ILE A 3 26.23 -24.67 -14.36
N MET A 4 26.86 -24.55 -13.19
CA MET A 4 27.34 -23.24 -12.69
C MET A 4 28.48 -22.71 -13.56
N GLU A 5 29.42 -23.55 -13.97
CA GLU A 5 30.46 -23.13 -14.91
C GLU A 5 29.89 -22.66 -16.24
N PHE A 6 28.90 -23.38 -16.78
CA PHE A 6 28.21 -22.98 -18.02
C PHE A 6 27.58 -21.59 -17.89
N LEU A 7 26.84 -21.32 -16.79
CA LEU A 7 26.21 -20.02 -16.55
C LEU A 7 27.24 -18.89 -16.34
N LEU A 8 28.41 -19.21 -15.79
CA LEU A 8 29.46 -18.25 -15.45
C LEU A 8 30.46 -17.97 -16.59
N VAL A 9 30.52 -18.83 -17.63
CA VAL A 9 31.48 -18.71 -18.74
C VAL A 9 31.53 -17.27 -19.30
N ASN A 10 30.40 -16.70 -19.64
CA ASN A 10 30.30 -15.33 -20.17
C ASN A 10 29.80 -14.29 -19.14
N HIS A 11 29.39 -14.73 -17.94
CA HIS A 11 28.91 -13.79 -16.92
C HIS A 11 30.05 -12.89 -16.44
N PRO A 12 29.86 -11.53 -16.41
CA PRO A 12 30.91 -10.60 -16.03
C PRO A 12 31.26 -10.70 -14.54
N LEU A 13 32.48 -10.31 -14.18
CA LEU A 13 32.94 -10.25 -12.79
C LEU A 13 32.48 -8.94 -12.11
N ASP A 14 31.20 -8.64 -12.23
CA ASP A 14 30.61 -7.36 -11.85
C ASP A 14 29.98 -7.36 -10.44
N CYS A 15 30.11 -8.43 -9.64
CA CYS A 15 29.47 -8.49 -8.31
C CYS A 15 29.70 -7.24 -7.45
N PRO A 16 30.91 -6.63 -7.42
CA PRO A 16 31.12 -5.41 -6.65
C PRO A 16 30.32 -4.20 -7.13
N ILE A 17 29.91 -4.16 -8.38
CA ILE A 17 29.14 -3.06 -8.99
C ILE A 17 27.72 -3.50 -9.43
N CYS A 18 27.33 -4.73 -9.15
CA CYS A 18 26.01 -5.28 -9.51
C CYS A 18 24.99 -4.99 -8.42
N ASP A 19 23.84 -4.45 -8.77
CA ASP A 19 22.76 -4.18 -7.80
C ASP A 19 22.16 -5.44 -7.19
N GLN A 20 22.26 -6.58 -7.87
CA GLN A 20 21.75 -7.86 -7.36
C GLN A 20 22.68 -8.50 -6.32
N ALA A 21 23.86 -7.95 -6.04
CA ALA A 21 24.75 -8.47 -5.01
C ALA A 21 24.06 -8.50 -3.65
N GLY A 22 24.15 -9.66 -2.96
CA GLY A 22 23.46 -9.90 -1.69
C GLY A 22 22.05 -10.50 -1.79
N GLU A 23 21.46 -10.54 -3.01
CA GLU A 23 20.19 -11.19 -3.29
C GLU A 23 20.21 -12.00 -4.60
N CYS A 24 21.43 -12.34 -5.07
CA CYS A 24 21.66 -13.06 -6.32
C CYS A 24 21.88 -14.56 -6.08
N ARG A 25 20.94 -15.37 -6.52
CA ARG A 25 21.04 -16.84 -6.41
C ARG A 25 22.25 -17.42 -7.17
N LEU A 26 22.64 -16.82 -8.29
CA LEU A 26 23.83 -17.24 -9.03
C LEU A 26 25.10 -17.04 -8.18
N GLN A 27 25.19 -15.92 -7.46
CA GLN A 27 26.31 -15.64 -6.55
C GLN A 27 26.35 -16.61 -5.37
N GLU A 28 25.19 -16.85 -4.72
CA GLU A 28 25.06 -17.80 -3.61
C GLU A 28 25.50 -19.21 -4.04
N PHE A 29 24.92 -19.73 -5.12
CA PHE A 29 25.26 -21.08 -5.61
C PHE A 29 26.68 -21.20 -6.13
N ALA A 30 27.25 -20.13 -6.70
CA ALA A 30 28.65 -20.12 -7.09
C ALA A 30 29.58 -20.21 -5.89
N THR A 31 29.21 -19.61 -4.75
CA THR A 31 29.96 -19.70 -3.49
C THR A 31 29.81 -21.08 -2.84
N ASP A 32 28.59 -21.63 -2.78
CA ASP A 32 28.29 -22.87 -2.07
C ASP A 32 28.76 -24.14 -2.84
N TYR A 33 28.63 -24.13 -4.15
CA TYR A 33 28.83 -25.33 -5.01
C TYR A 33 29.84 -25.10 -6.12
N GLY A 34 30.35 -23.90 -6.31
CA GLY A 34 31.33 -23.53 -7.32
C GLY A 34 32.78 -23.77 -6.87
N ARG A 35 33.70 -23.65 -7.81
CA ARG A 35 35.13 -23.59 -7.54
C ARG A 35 35.55 -22.15 -7.33
N GLY A 36 36.54 -21.90 -6.47
CA GLY A 36 37.06 -20.56 -6.21
C GLY A 36 37.94 -19.97 -7.35
N TYR A 37 38.03 -20.69 -8.49
CA TYR A 37 38.83 -20.28 -9.66
C TYR A 37 38.12 -20.63 -10.96
N SER A 38 38.41 -19.84 -12.02
CA SER A 38 37.92 -20.11 -13.36
C SER A 38 38.90 -20.97 -14.18
N ARG A 39 38.37 -21.92 -14.94
CA ARG A 39 39.11 -22.65 -15.96
C ARG A 39 39.02 -21.97 -17.33
N TYR A 40 38.16 -20.97 -17.46
CA TYR A 40 37.95 -20.27 -18.72
C TYR A 40 39.04 -19.20 -18.90
N VAL A 41 39.76 -19.29 -20.01
CA VAL A 41 40.94 -18.45 -20.33
C VAL A 41 40.65 -17.45 -21.47
N GLU A 42 39.56 -17.65 -22.21
CA GLU A 42 39.18 -16.77 -23.31
C GLU A 42 38.51 -15.50 -22.78
N ARG A 43 38.39 -14.50 -23.68
CA ARG A 43 37.63 -13.27 -23.36
C ARG A 43 36.14 -13.54 -23.29
N LYS A 44 35.48 -13.02 -22.25
CA LYS A 44 34.04 -13.05 -22.13
C LYS A 44 33.39 -12.17 -23.21
N ASN A 45 32.21 -12.54 -23.67
CA ASN A 45 31.44 -11.75 -24.63
C ASN A 45 31.07 -10.39 -24.05
N VAL A 46 31.28 -9.33 -24.83
CA VAL A 46 30.87 -7.97 -24.45
C VAL A 46 29.52 -7.68 -25.09
N LYS A 47 28.58 -7.24 -24.27
CA LYS A 47 27.21 -6.88 -24.65
C LYS A 47 26.83 -5.52 -24.05
N PRO A 48 25.72 -4.87 -24.51
CA PRO A 48 25.29 -3.60 -23.97
C PRO A 48 24.95 -3.67 -22.47
N LYS A 49 25.38 -2.65 -21.70
CA LYS A 49 25.20 -2.61 -20.25
C LYS A 49 24.06 -1.71 -19.75
N ARG A 50 23.45 -0.90 -20.60
CA ARG A 50 22.43 0.09 -20.22
C ARG A 50 21.33 0.18 -21.26
N THR A 51 20.79 -0.95 -21.68
CA THR A 51 19.67 -0.97 -22.61
C THR A 51 18.39 -0.65 -21.85
N ARG A 52 17.73 0.43 -22.23
CA ARG A 52 16.42 0.78 -21.67
C ARG A 52 15.37 -0.07 -22.36
N LEU A 53 14.66 -0.89 -21.60
CA LEU A 53 13.53 -1.69 -22.08
C LEU A 53 12.19 -0.95 -21.96
N GLY A 54 12.14 0.06 -21.11
CA GLY A 54 10.98 0.90 -20.86
C GLY A 54 11.30 1.96 -19.80
N PRO A 55 10.32 2.71 -19.32
CA PRO A 55 10.55 3.83 -18.39
C PRO A 55 11.13 3.38 -17.04
N ARG A 56 10.85 2.14 -16.62
CA ARG A 56 11.16 1.65 -15.27
C ARG A 56 12.25 0.58 -15.23
N VAL A 57 12.56 -0.08 -16.35
CA VAL A 57 13.44 -1.25 -16.39
C VAL A 57 14.64 -1.01 -17.27
N THR A 58 15.83 -1.26 -16.72
CA THR A 58 17.12 -1.19 -17.43
C THR A 58 17.74 -2.58 -17.48
N LEU A 59 18.18 -3.00 -18.67
CA LEU A 59 18.89 -4.25 -18.93
C LEU A 59 20.40 -4.03 -18.93
N ASP A 60 21.12 -4.88 -18.21
CA ASP A 60 22.53 -5.18 -18.39
C ASP A 60 22.64 -6.55 -19.05
N ASP A 61 22.87 -6.57 -20.35
CA ASP A 61 22.75 -7.78 -21.14
C ASP A 61 23.91 -8.77 -20.90
N GLU A 62 25.09 -8.29 -20.47
CA GLU A 62 26.20 -9.18 -20.08
C GLU A 62 25.85 -10.06 -18.89
N ARG A 63 24.97 -9.61 -17.99
CA ARG A 63 24.56 -10.35 -16.80
C ARG A 63 23.39 -11.30 -17.06
N CYS A 64 22.75 -11.20 -18.24
CA CYS A 64 21.62 -12.05 -18.59
C CYS A 64 22.05 -13.51 -18.81
N ILE A 65 21.37 -14.45 -18.12
CA ILE A 65 21.60 -15.90 -18.27
C ILE A 65 20.57 -16.57 -19.21
N LEU A 66 19.81 -15.78 -19.96
CA LEU A 66 18.85 -16.22 -20.98
C LEU A 66 17.80 -17.23 -20.48
N CYS A 67 17.35 -17.10 -19.23
CA CYS A 67 16.42 -18.02 -18.57
C CYS A 67 14.95 -17.87 -18.98
N SER A 68 14.61 -16.86 -19.77
CA SER A 68 13.27 -16.53 -20.29
C SER A 68 12.19 -16.19 -19.25
N ARG A 69 12.49 -16.08 -17.95
CA ARG A 69 11.49 -15.80 -16.91
C ARG A 69 10.74 -14.49 -17.17
N CYS A 70 11.44 -13.43 -17.55
CA CYS A 70 10.85 -12.11 -17.86
C CYS A 70 9.90 -12.18 -19.07
N ILE A 71 10.26 -12.92 -20.12
CA ILE A 71 9.42 -13.12 -21.31
C ILE A 71 8.14 -13.85 -20.92
N ARG A 72 8.25 -14.98 -20.23
CA ARG A 72 7.09 -15.75 -19.78
C ARG A 72 6.20 -14.98 -18.82
N PHE A 73 6.77 -14.22 -17.89
CA PHE A 73 5.99 -13.34 -17.03
C PHE A 73 5.20 -12.30 -17.86
N SER A 74 5.86 -11.67 -18.82
CA SER A 74 5.23 -10.67 -19.68
C SER A 74 4.03 -11.27 -20.44
N GLN A 75 4.20 -12.46 -21.01
CA GLN A 75 3.16 -13.14 -21.80
C GLN A 75 2.06 -13.74 -20.92
N GLU A 76 2.44 -14.49 -19.88
CA GLU A 76 1.51 -15.33 -19.12
C GLU A 76 0.79 -14.56 -18.03
N VAL A 77 1.48 -13.63 -17.33
CA VAL A 77 0.97 -12.89 -16.17
C VAL A 77 0.50 -11.50 -16.55
N ALA A 78 1.40 -10.68 -17.10
CA ALA A 78 1.08 -9.31 -17.47
C ALA A 78 0.19 -9.22 -18.73
N LYS A 79 0.05 -10.33 -19.49
CA LYS A 79 -0.71 -10.38 -20.74
C LYS A 79 -0.24 -9.36 -21.78
N ASP A 80 1.04 -9.04 -21.73
CA ASP A 80 1.68 -8.06 -22.60
C ASP A 80 2.93 -8.69 -23.26
N ASP A 81 2.75 -9.20 -24.47
CA ASP A 81 3.81 -9.86 -25.24
C ASP A 81 4.72 -8.80 -25.88
N VAL A 82 5.62 -8.23 -25.09
CA VAL A 82 6.52 -7.14 -25.48
C VAL A 82 7.98 -7.57 -25.53
N LEU A 83 8.36 -8.65 -24.85
CA LEU A 83 9.74 -9.11 -24.73
C LEU A 83 10.01 -10.37 -25.56
N GLY A 84 11.19 -10.43 -26.17
CA GLY A 84 11.67 -11.61 -26.88
C GLY A 84 13.17 -11.71 -26.90
N PHE A 85 13.71 -12.85 -27.32
CA PHE A 85 15.13 -12.97 -27.66
C PHE A 85 15.36 -12.65 -29.12
N VAL A 86 16.37 -11.88 -29.38
CA VAL A 86 16.89 -11.58 -30.72
C VAL A 86 18.32 -12.10 -30.85
N ASP A 87 18.81 -12.22 -32.05
CA ASP A 87 20.09 -12.83 -32.42
C ASP A 87 20.19 -14.31 -32.04
N ARG A 88 21.36 -14.91 -32.17
CA ARG A 88 21.58 -16.34 -31.93
C ARG A 88 22.95 -16.63 -31.34
N GLY A 89 23.07 -17.82 -30.75
CA GLY A 89 24.29 -18.29 -30.13
C GLY A 89 24.67 -17.46 -28.91
N SER A 90 25.93 -17.19 -28.71
CA SER A 90 26.45 -16.43 -27.57
C SER A 90 26.09 -14.95 -27.58
N TYR A 91 25.58 -14.43 -28.70
CA TYR A 91 25.12 -13.05 -28.85
C TYR A 91 23.62 -12.89 -28.68
N SER A 92 22.86 -13.96 -28.41
CA SER A 92 21.45 -13.85 -28.10
C SER A 92 21.21 -12.83 -27.00
N THR A 93 20.27 -11.90 -27.21
CA THR A 93 19.96 -10.81 -26.29
C THR A 93 18.47 -10.67 -26.06
N LEU A 94 18.10 -10.14 -24.90
CA LEU A 94 16.73 -9.77 -24.58
C LEU A 94 16.41 -8.39 -25.18
N ALA A 95 15.32 -8.29 -25.89
CA ALA A 95 14.87 -7.03 -26.46
C ALA A 95 13.35 -6.89 -26.41
N CYS A 96 12.86 -5.66 -26.51
CA CYS A 96 11.48 -5.39 -26.84
C CYS A 96 11.23 -5.56 -28.33
N PHE A 97 10.01 -5.97 -28.72
CA PHE A 97 9.62 -5.97 -30.11
C PHE A 97 9.65 -4.56 -30.71
N PRO A 98 9.97 -4.40 -32.00
CA PRO A 98 10.07 -3.11 -32.64
C PRO A 98 8.83 -2.24 -32.42
N GLY A 99 9.05 -0.99 -31.99
CA GLY A 99 7.97 -0.04 -31.71
C GLY A 99 7.21 -0.25 -30.39
N ARG A 100 7.67 -1.17 -29.53
CA ARG A 100 7.08 -1.41 -28.21
C ARG A 100 8.11 -1.19 -27.09
N GLU A 101 7.62 -0.77 -25.93
CA GLU A 101 8.42 -0.66 -24.70
C GLU A 101 7.75 -1.47 -23.56
N LEU A 102 8.55 -1.91 -22.62
CA LEU A 102 8.08 -2.58 -21.39
C LEU A 102 7.57 -1.50 -20.41
N GLU A 103 6.33 -1.05 -20.60
CA GLU A 103 5.74 0.09 -19.87
C GLU A 103 4.46 -0.25 -19.08
N ASN A 104 3.96 -1.48 -19.22
CA ASN A 104 2.77 -1.91 -18.48
C ASN A 104 2.96 -1.76 -16.96
N ASN A 105 1.84 -1.71 -16.20
CA ASN A 105 1.87 -1.47 -14.75
C ASN A 105 2.38 -2.68 -13.92
N TYR A 106 3.01 -3.67 -14.57
CA TYR A 106 3.61 -4.86 -13.96
C TYR A 106 5.07 -5.05 -14.36
N SER A 107 5.66 -4.10 -15.07
CA SER A 107 6.99 -4.20 -15.67
C SER A 107 8.10 -4.51 -14.65
N LEU A 108 8.04 -3.94 -13.46
CA LEU A 108 9.03 -4.14 -12.40
C LEU A 108 9.01 -5.55 -11.77
N ASN A 109 7.94 -6.35 -11.97
CA ASN A 109 7.97 -7.75 -11.55
C ASN A 109 9.00 -8.55 -12.36
N THR A 110 9.36 -8.13 -13.57
CA THR A 110 10.45 -8.75 -14.33
C THR A 110 11.80 -8.58 -13.65
N VAL A 111 11.98 -7.50 -12.89
CA VAL A 111 13.17 -7.25 -12.06
C VAL A 111 13.18 -8.21 -10.86
N ASP A 112 12.04 -8.36 -10.16
CA ASP A 112 11.95 -9.22 -8.97
C ASP A 112 12.19 -10.70 -9.30
N ILE A 113 11.71 -11.18 -10.44
CA ILE A 113 11.89 -12.57 -10.84
C ILE A 113 13.20 -12.84 -11.57
N CYS A 114 13.94 -11.81 -11.95
CA CYS A 114 15.24 -11.97 -12.58
C CYS A 114 16.24 -12.58 -11.58
N PRO A 115 16.80 -13.77 -11.85
CA PRO A 115 17.66 -14.44 -10.89
C PRO A 115 19.05 -13.80 -10.76
N VAL A 116 19.36 -12.83 -11.58
CA VAL A 116 20.66 -12.16 -11.67
C VAL A 116 20.45 -10.64 -11.87
N GLY A 117 21.50 -9.86 -11.75
CA GLY A 117 21.45 -8.39 -11.93
C GLY A 117 21.36 -7.91 -13.37
N ALA A 118 20.70 -8.67 -14.25
CA ALA A 118 20.47 -8.28 -15.64
C ALA A 118 19.37 -7.23 -15.76
N LEU A 119 18.20 -7.47 -15.14
CA LEU A 119 17.12 -6.50 -15.09
C LEU A 119 17.17 -5.77 -13.75
N THR A 120 17.14 -4.44 -13.81
CA THR A 120 17.20 -3.58 -12.62
C THR A 120 16.17 -2.47 -12.71
N SER A 121 15.61 -2.10 -11.55
CA SER A 121 14.71 -0.93 -11.45
C SER A 121 15.51 0.35 -11.70
N THR A 122 15.13 1.13 -12.68
CA THR A 122 15.78 2.41 -12.99
C THR A 122 15.80 3.37 -11.79
N ASP A 123 14.73 3.34 -10.96
CA ASP A 123 14.62 4.20 -9.79
C ASP A 123 15.53 3.75 -8.63
N PHE A 124 15.70 2.44 -8.43
CA PHE A 124 16.52 1.90 -7.31
C PHE A 124 17.99 1.66 -7.70
N ARG A 125 18.29 1.51 -9.00
CA ARG A 125 19.63 1.17 -9.51
C ARG A 125 20.71 2.06 -8.90
N PHE A 126 21.71 1.43 -8.26
CA PHE A 126 22.89 2.05 -7.64
C PHE A 126 22.61 2.99 -6.45
N LYS A 127 21.38 2.99 -5.91
CA LYS A 127 21.07 3.84 -4.75
C LYS A 127 21.58 3.24 -3.43
N MET A 128 21.35 1.93 -3.22
CA MET A 128 21.64 1.31 -1.94
C MET A 128 21.97 -0.17 -2.09
N ARG A 129 22.87 -0.68 -1.26
CA ARG A 129 23.11 -2.12 -1.14
C ARG A 129 22.07 -2.77 -0.23
N VAL A 130 21.55 -3.94 -0.65
CA VAL A 130 20.43 -4.59 0.02
C VAL A 130 20.72 -4.99 1.46
N TRP A 131 21.94 -5.36 1.80
CA TRP A 131 22.33 -5.72 3.18
C TRP A 131 22.34 -4.56 4.18
N PHE A 132 22.21 -3.33 3.72
CA PHE A 132 22.04 -2.16 4.57
C PHE A 132 20.57 -1.83 4.83
N LEU A 133 19.65 -2.43 4.09
CA LEU A 133 18.23 -2.18 4.19
C LEU A 133 17.58 -3.01 5.30
N LYS A 134 16.65 -2.41 6.01
CA LYS A 134 15.71 -3.10 6.90
C LYS A 134 14.40 -3.29 6.17
N GLU A 135 13.81 -4.47 6.27
CA GLU A 135 12.54 -4.77 5.63
C GLU A 135 11.41 -4.83 6.66
N ALA A 136 10.33 -4.15 6.37
CA ALA A 136 9.10 -4.19 7.16
C ALA A 136 7.95 -4.75 6.31
N PRO A 137 7.20 -5.75 6.78
CA PRO A 137 6.02 -6.24 6.09
C PRO A 137 4.92 -5.18 6.14
N SER A 138 4.31 -4.93 4.99
CA SER A 138 3.24 -3.96 4.83
C SER A 138 2.22 -4.43 3.80
N ILE A 139 1.19 -3.62 3.59
CA ILE A 139 0.12 -3.86 2.62
C ILE A 139 0.07 -2.69 1.65
N CYS A 140 -0.04 -2.99 0.38
CA CYS A 140 -0.21 -1.98 -0.66
C CYS A 140 -1.57 -1.30 -0.52
N THR A 141 -1.57 0.03 -0.45
CA THR A 141 -2.77 0.85 -0.26
C THR A 141 -3.37 1.38 -1.56
N GLU A 142 -2.84 0.96 -2.71
CA GLU A 142 -3.29 1.43 -4.02
C GLU A 142 -4.71 1.01 -4.36
N SER A 143 -5.10 -0.18 -3.93
CA SER A 143 -6.43 -0.71 -4.18
C SER A 143 -6.84 -1.75 -3.12
N SER A 144 -8.10 -2.15 -3.15
CA SER A 144 -8.66 -3.17 -2.25
C SER A 144 -8.09 -4.58 -2.47
N ALA A 145 -7.25 -4.81 -3.47
CA ALA A 145 -6.55 -6.09 -3.62
C ALA A 145 -5.73 -6.43 -2.37
N GLY A 146 -5.13 -5.43 -1.73
CA GLY A 146 -4.38 -5.61 -0.50
C GLY A 146 -3.11 -6.45 -0.70
N CYS A 147 -2.36 -6.20 -1.79
CA CYS A 147 -1.13 -6.92 -2.07
C CYS A 147 -0.16 -6.84 -0.90
N ASN A 148 0.40 -7.99 -0.50
CA ASN A 148 1.42 -8.06 0.53
C ASN A 148 2.74 -7.54 -0.03
N ILE A 149 3.40 -6.66 0.70
CA ILE A 149 4.63 -5.99 0.28
C ILE A 149 5.69 -6.00 1.39
N LEU A 150 6.95 -5.84 0.96
CA LEU A 150 8.08 -5.52 1.83
C LEU A 150 8.52 -4.09 1.54
N VAL A 151 8.60 -3.29 2.59
CA VAL A 151 9.09 -1.91 2.53
C VAL A 151 10.53 -1.91 3.01
N SER A 152 11.46 -1.64 2.11
CA SER A 152 12.90 -1.61 2.42
C SER A 152 13.34 -0.18 2.74
N SER A 153 13.85 0.03 3.96
CA SER A 153 14.21 1.34 4.48
C SER A 153 15.59 1.36 5.14
N ARG A 154 16.19 2.55 5.20
CA ARG A 154 17.40 2.83 5.96
C ARG A 154 17.38 4.26 6.49
N GLU A 155 17.78 4.46 7.73
CA GLU A 155 17.93 5.79 8.37
C GLU A 155 16.67 6.67 8.25
N GLY A 156 15.49 6.03 8.33
CA GLY A 156 14.19 6.73 8.21
C GLY A 156 13.79 7.07 6.77
N GLU A 157 14.48 6.55 5.77
CA GLU A 157 14.16 6.71 4.35
C GLU A 157 13.76 5.39 3.72
N ILE A 158 12.67 5.41 2.94
CA ILE A 158 12.23 4.25 2.16
C ILE A 158 12.92 4.31 0.81
N HIS A 159 13.59 3.22 0.45
CA HIS A 159 14.34 3.12 -0.81
C HIS A 159 13.62 2.33 -1.89
N ARG A 160 12.88 1.28 -1.51
CA ARG A 160 12.09 0.48 -2.45
C ARG A 160 10.92 -0.21 -1.77
N ILE A 161 9.94 -0.60 -2.56
CA ILE A 161 8.86 -1.53 -2.20
C ILE A 161 8.93 -2.73 -3.15
N THR A 162 8.89 -3.93 -2.60
CA THR A 162 8.87 -5.20 -3.35
C THR A 162 7.67 -6.06 -2.93
N PRO A 163 7.15 -6.94 -3.79
CA PRO A 163 6.07 -7.84 -3.40
C PRO A 163 6.57 -8.86 -2.37
N LYS A 164 5.72 -9.13 -1.39
CA LYS A 164 5.86 -10.27 -0.49
C LYS A 164 4.90 -11.37 -0.95
N ARG A 165 5.44 -12.58 -1.16
CA ARG A 165 4.62 -13.71 -1.62
C ARG A 165 3.48 -13.99 -0.65
N ASN A 166 2.28 -14.08 -1.21
CA ASN A 166 1.06 -14.55 -0.54
C ASN A 166 0.16 -15.22 -1.59
N ASP A 167 0.12 -16.54 -1.57
CA ASP A 167 -0.57 -17.37 -2.59
C ASP A 167 -2.10 -17.19 -2.57
N GLU A 168 -2.68 -16.62 -1.50
CA GLU A 168 -4.12 -16.36 -1.38
C GLU A 168 -4.53 -14.97 -1.90
N ILE A 169 -3.57 -14.04 -2.06
CA ILE A 169 -3.87 -12.64 -2.34
C ILE A 169 -3.22 -12.13 -3.63
N ASN A 170 -1.90 -12.16 -3.69
CA ASN A 170 -1.14 -11.54 -4.79
C ASN A 170 -0.04 -12.44 -5.36
N ASP A 171 0.02 -13.72 -4.98
CA ASP A 171 1.15 -14.57 -5.33
C ASP A 171 2.49 -13.89 -4.96
N SER A 172 3.29 -13.64 -6.00
CA SER A 172 4.58 -12.93 -5.89
C SER A 172 4.58 -11.60 -6.65
N TRP A 173 3.40 -11.04 -6.96
CA TRP A 173 3.26 -9.91 -7.87
C TRP A 173 2.71 -8.67 -7.18
N MET A 174 3.02 -7.50 -7.75
CA MET A 174 2.38 -6.23 -7.40
C MET A 174 2.43 -5.27 -8.59
N THR A 175 1.62 -4.22 -8.53
CA THR A 175 1.60 -3.13 -9.51
C THR A 175 2.83 -2.24 -9.40
N ASP A 176 3.28 -1.66 -10.50
CA ASP A 176 4.39 -0.70 -10.50
C ASP A 176 3.98 0.62 -9.85
N SER A 177 2.72 1.04 -10.02
CA SER A 177 2.15 2.21 -9.35
C SER A 177 2.14 2.06 -7.82
N GLY A 178 1.86 0.85 -7.30
CA GLY A 178 1.95 0.56 -5.87
C GLY A 178 3.37 0.70 -5.31
N ARG A 179 4.41 0.46 -6.13
CA ARG A 179 5.81 0.54 -5.70
C ARG A 179 6.29 1.96 -5.40
N VAL A 180 5.64 2.97 -5.96
CA VAL A 180 6.04 4.38 -5.81
C VAL A 180 5.24 5.12 -4.74
N LEU A 181 4.26 4.47 -4.10
CA LEU A 181 3.42 5.08 -3.06
C LEU A 181 4.24 5.64 -1.88
N TYR A 182 5.41 5.06 -1.59
CA TYR A 182 6.27 5.58 -0.51
C TYR A 182 6.75 7.02 -0.74
N LYS A 183 6.73 7.52 -1.98
CA LYS A 183 7.14 8.89 -2.29
C LYS A 183 6.25 9.94 -1.61
N GLN A 184 4.99 9.58 -1.30
CA GLN A 184 4.08 10.42 -0.52
C GLN A 184 4.60 10.76 0.90
N VAL A 185 5.45 9.92 1.48
CA VAL A 185 5.98 10.16 2.85
C VAL A 185 6.78 11.46 2.94
N ARG A 186 7.42 11.84 1.82
CA ARG A 186 8.27 13.05 1.72
C ARG A 186 7.83 13.98 0.60
N SER A 187 6.55 13.99 0.24
CA SER A 187 6.04 14.93 -0.75
C SER A 187 5.93 16.35 -0.15
N ASP A 188 6.00 17.35 -1.02
CA ASP A 188 6.03 18.76 -0.61
C ASP A 188 4.71 19.21 0.06
N ASP A 189 3.60 18.54 -0.26
CA ASP A 189 2.27 18.77 0.31
C ASP A 189 2.04 18.03 1.64
N ARG A 190 3.08 17.38 2.20
CA ARG A 190 3.01 16.67 3.47
C ARG A 190 2.76 17.62 4.63
N LEU A 191 1.68 17.41 5.38
CA LEU A 191 1.39 18.16 6.61
C LEU A 191 2.32 17.69 7.73
N LEU A 192 3.08 18.62 8.28
CA LEU A 192 4.07 18.32 9.34
C LEU A 192 3.76 19.01 10.66
N LYS A 193 2.97 20.10 10.63
CA LYS A 193 2.66 20.90 11.82
C LYS A 193 1.15 21.08 11.97
N PRO A 194 0.64 20.95 13.21
CA PRO A 194 -0.75 21.29 13.50
C PRO A 194 -1.02 22.76 13.29
N GLN A 195 -2.25 23.11 12.89
CA GLN A 195 -2.66 24.49 12.61
C GLN A 195 -4.04 24.78 13.19
N ILE A 196 -4.22 26.00 13.67
CA ILE A 196 -5.52 26.59 13.99
C ILE A 196 -5.66 27.84 13.12
N ARG A 197 -6.68 27.87 12.25
CA ARG A 197 -6.92 28.97 11.28
C ARG A 197 -5.67 29.32 10.46
N GLN A 198 -4.98 28.30 9.98
CA GLN A 198 -3.73 28.36 9.20
C GLN A 198 -2.49 28.84 9.98
N GLU A 199 -2.59 29.13 11.28
CA GLU A 199 -1.45 29.44 12.13
C GLU A 199 -0.92 28.18 12.81
N GLU A 200 0.41 27.99 12.75
CA GLU A 200 1.06 26.83 13.37
C GLU A 200 0.89 26.85 14.89
N THR A 201 0.63 25.68 15.46
CA THR A 201 0.41 25.52 16.90
C THR A 201 0.97 24.19 17.41
N THR A 202 0.83 23.90 18.67
CA THR A 202 1.15 22.61 19.25
C THR A 202 0.06 21.57 19.01
N LEU A 203 0.39 20.30 19.01
CA LEU A 203 -0.59 19.22 18.84
C LEU A 203 -1.66 19.21 19.93
N GLU A 204 -1.27 19.51 21.17
CA GLU A 204 -2.21 19.54 22.31
C GLU A 204 -3.21 20.72 22.17
N GLU A 205 -2.74 21.88 21.74
CA GLU A 205 -3.62 23.04 21.47
C GLU A 205 -4.57 22.77 20.32
N ALA A 206 -4.07 22.17 19.22
CA ALA A 206 -4.91 21.79 18.08
C ALA A 206 -5.99 20.78 18.49
N ILE A 207 -5.65 19.74 19.29
CA ILE A 207 -6.62 18.77 19.79
C ILE A 207 -7.65 19.45 20.71
N SER A 208 -7.20 20.35 21.60
CA SER A 208 -8.10 21.08 22.50
C SER A 208 -9.07 22.00 21.73
N SER A 209 -8.57 22.71 20.72
CA SER A 209 -9.37 23.52 19.83
C SER A 209 -10.35 22.67 19.01
N ALA A 210 -9.91 21.52 18.49
CA ALA A 210 -10.79 20.58 17.79
C ALA A 210 -11.95 20.11 18.69
N VAL A 211 -11.66 19.74 19.95
CA VAL A 211 -12.70 19.34 20.91
C VAL A 211 -13.70 20.49 21.13
N GLN A 212 -13.24 21.73 21.30
CA GLN A 212 -14.12 22.89 21.47
C GLN A 212 -14.99 23.12 20.23
N THR A 213 -14.41 23.01 19.03
CA THR A 213 -15.13 23.17 17.75
C THR A 213 -16.22 22.11 17.58
N LEU A 214 -15.95 20.85 18.00
CA LEU A 214 -16.85 19.72 17.78
C LEU A 214 -17.92 19.54 18.88
N LYS A 215 -17.66 20.00 20.12
CA LYS A 215 -18.51 19.75 21.30
C LYS A 215 -19.88 20.42 21.19
N GLY A 216 -20.94 19.64 21.36
CA GLY A 216 -22.32 20.15 21.39
C GLY A 216 -22.90 20.57 20.02
N LYS A 217 -22.26 20.20 18.93
CA LYS A 217 -22.65 20.55 17.56
C LYS A 217 -23.41 19.42 16.86
N LYS A 218 -24.10 19.75 15.76
CA LYS A 218 -24.68 18.75 14.84
C LYS A 218 -23.56 18.19 13.95
N LEU A 219 -22.73 17.35 14.56
CA LEU A 219 -21.50 16.84 13.96
C LEU A 219 -21.75 15.82 12.84
N ALA A 220 -21.03 15.96 11.74
CA ALA A 220 -20.81 14.88 10.80
C ALA A 220 -19.33 14.46 10.77
N VAL A 221 -19.11 13.17 10.69
CA VAL A 221 -17.78 12.57 10.52
C VAL A 221 -17.66 11.98 9.12
N VAL A 222 -16.71 12.48 8.36
CA VAL A 222 -16.35 11.94 7.04
C VAL A 222 -15.10 11.08 7.20
N GLY A 223 -15.28 9.77 7.11
CA GLY A 223 -14.20 8.80 7.14
C GLY A 223 -13.64 8.54 5.74
N SER A 224 -12.37 8.20 5.68
CA SER A 224 -11.68 7.75 4.48
C SER A 224 -11.57 6.23 4.45
N CYS A 225 -11.77 5.61 3.29
CA CYS A 225 -11.48 4.18 3.12
C CYS A 225 -9.98 3.86 3.16
N ASN A 226 -9.11 4.86 3.32
CA ASN A 226 -7.69 4.69 3.64
C ASN A 226 -7.41 4.52 5.14
N SER A 227 -8.41 4.72 6.00
CA SER A 227 -8.28 4.50 7.45
C SER A 227 -8.13 3.01 7.79
N THR A 228 -7.37 2.71 8.84
CA THR A 228 -7.21 1.34 9.33
C THR A 228 -8.50 0.81 9.99
N LEU A 229 -8.59 -0.49 10.21
CA LEU A 229 -9.70 -1.12 10.92
C LEU A 229 -9.86 -0.54 12.33
N GLU A 230 -8.74 -0.30 13.01
CA GLU A 230 -8.68 0.25 14.36
C GLU A 230 -9.18 1.70 14.40
N GLU A 231 -8.81 2.50 13.40
CA GLU A 231 -9.31 3.87 13.24
C GLU A 231 -10.82 3.87 13.00
N PHE A 232 -11.32 3.00 12.14
CA PHE A 232 -12.76 2.84 11.92
C PHE A 232 -13.51 2.41 13.20
N TYR A 233 -12.91 1.54 14.01
CA TYR A 233 -13.49 1.19 15.29
C TYR A 233 -13.63 2.41 16.22
N LEU A 234 -12.56 3.21 16.35
CA LEU A 234 -12.57 4.41 17.17
C LEU A 234 -13.52 5.47 16.63
N LEU A 235 -13.59 5.68 15.32
CA LEU A 235 -14.53 6.57 14.65
C LEU A 235 -15.98 6.15 14.90
N ASN A 236 -16.26 4.84 14.85
CA ASN A 236 -17.59 4.31 15.16
C ASN A 236 -17.96 4.55 16.63
N ARG A 237 -17.01 4.44 17.56
CA ARG A 237 -17.21 4.78 18.97
C ARG A 237 -17.46 6.27 19.17
N LEU A 238 -16.65 7.13 18.55
CA LEU A 238 -16.79 8.58 18.59
C LEU A 238 -18.16 9.02 18.06
N THR A 239 -18.54 8.54 16.88
CA THR A 239 -19.84 8.93 16.28
C THR A 239 -21.03 8.48 17.09
N LYS A 240 -20.95 7.34 17.82
CA LYS A 240 -22.00 6.88 18.74
C LYS A 240 -22.08 7.74 19.99
N ALA A 241 -20.93 8.09 20.60
CA ALA A 241 -20.85 8.89 21.80
C ALA A 241 -21.51 10.28 21.60
N VAL A 242 -21.17 10.96 20.50
CA VAL A 242 -21.69 12.31 20.21
C VAL A 242 -22.90 12.32 19.27
N LYS A 243 -23.47 11.16 18.91
CA LYS A 243 -24.60 11.00 17.98
C LYS A 243 -24.38 11.68 16.62
N ALA A 244 -23.14 11.63 16.12
CA ALA A 244 -22.75 12.25 14.84
C ALA A 244 -23.31 11.47 13.64
N LYS A 245 -23.59 12.18 12.55
CA LYS A 245 -23.85 11.57 11.25
C LYS A 245 -22.55 11.02 10.66
N LYS A 246 -22.63 9.89 9.94
CA LYS A 246 -21.48 9.22 9.33
C LYS A 246 -21.55 9.33 7.83
N TYR A 247 -20.41 9.66 7.24
CA TYR A 247 -20.19 9.65 5.81
C TYR A 247 -18.86 8.94 5.54
N LEU A 248 -18.78 8.24 4.42
CA LEU A 248 -17.60 7.50 4.01
C LEU A 248 -17.30 7.83 2.56
N ARG A 249 -16.07 8.17 2.25
CA ARG A 249 -15.60 8.33 0.89
C ARG A 249 -14.82 7.10 0.45
N GLY A 250 -15.19 6.55 -0.71
CA GLY A 250 -14.43 5.56 -1.44
C GLY A 250 -13.95 6.13 -2.77
N HIS A 251 -12.82 5.65 -3.26
CA HIS A 251 -12.28 6.03 -4.56
C HIS A 251 -12.38 4.83 -5.51
N PHE A 252 -12.88 5.06 -6.70
CA PHE A 252 -13.16 4.01 -7.67
C PHE A 252 -12.54 4.33 -9.02
N GLY A 253 -12.11 3.30 -9.74
CA GLY A 253 -11.57 3.36 -11.09
C GLY A 253 -11.90 2.10 -11.88
N GLU A 254 -11.14 1.81 -12.91
CA GLU A 254 -11.28 0.60 -13.70
C GLU A 254 -10.45 -0.54 -13.10
N ASP A 255 -10.96 -1.76 -13.19
CA ASP A 255 -10.25 -3.00 -12.86
C ASP A 255 -9.37 -3.40 -14.05
N ASP A 256 -8.14 -3.82 -13.80
CA ASP A 256 -7.22 -4.26 -14.86
C ASP A 256 -7.28 -5.78 -15.12
N GLY A 257 -8.13 -6.49 -14.39
CA GLY A 257 -8.27 -7.94 -14.50
C GLY A 257 -7.10 -8.76 -13.95
N ILE A 258 -6.10 -8.13 -13.32
CA ILE A 258 -4.92 -8.79 -12.72
C ILE A 258 -4.94 -8.58 -11.20
N LEU A 259 -4.38 -7.48 -10.70
CA LEU A 259 -4.30 -7.17 -9.28
C LEU A 259 -4.89 -5.82 -8.92
N LEU A 260 -4.93 -4.88 -9.85
CA LEU A 260 -5.44 -3.55 -9.61
C LEU A 260 -6.96 -3.57 -9.63
N SER A 261 -7.57 -3.49 -8.46
CA SER A 261 -9.01 -3.50 -8.26
C SER A 261 -9.67 -2.18 -8.67
N ALA A 262 -10.92 -2.24 -9.10
CA ALA A 262 -11.76 -1.07 -9.32
C ALA A 262 -11.97 -0.24 -8.04
N ASP A 263 -11.99 -0.87 -6.87
CA ASP A 263 -11.94 -0.21 -5.58
C ASP A 263 -10.50 0.23 -5.28
N ARG A 264 -10.25 1.54 -5.40
CA ARG A 264 -8.93 2.19 -5.21
C ARG A 264 -8.66 2.53 -3.75
N THR A 265 -9.23 1.78 -2.84
CA THR A 265 -9.05 1.99 -1.40
C THR A 265 -8.71 0.70 -0.66
N PRO A 266 -7.80 0.74 0.32
CA PRO A 266 -7.33 -0.49 0.95
C PRO A 266 -8.33 -1.10 1.94
N ASN A 267 -9.29 -0.34 2.48
CA ASN A 267 -10.03 -0.77 3.67
C ASN A 267 -11.53 -0.44 3.69
N LEU A 268 -12.17 -0.42 2.54
CA LEU A 268 -13.63 -0.25 2.50
C LEU A 268 -14.33 -1.37 3.31
N ARG A 269 -13.86 -2.63 3.19
CA ARG A 269 -14.44 -3.77 3.94
C ARG A 269 -14.24 -3.62 5.45
N GLY A 270 -13.14 -3.02 5.89
CA GLY A 270 -12.92 -2.70 7.30
C GLY A 270 -13.95 -1.70 7.85
N SER A 271 -14.38 -0.73 7.05
CA SER A 271 -15.46 0.20 7.45
C SER A 271 -16.80 -0.52 7.69
N LEU A 272 -17.12 -1.52 6.87
CA LEU A 272 -18.32 -2.35 7.00
C LEU A 272 -18.24 -3.26 8.24
N LEU A 273 -17.12 -3.96 8.40
CA LEU A 273 -16.89 -4.89 9.51
C LEU A 273 -16.85 -4.20 10.88
N SER A 274 -16.29 -2.99 10.95
CA SER A 274 -16.27 -2.17 12.18
C SER A 274 -17.65 -1.57 12.53
N GLY A 275 -18.61 -1.60 11.58
CA GLY A 275 -19.92 -0.96 11.72
C GLY A 275 -19.87 0.58 11.59
N PHE A 276 -18.77 1.14 11.08
CA PHE A 276 -18.75 2.56 10.74
C PHE A 276 -19.67 2.84 9.55
N SER A 277 -19.62 2.02 8.50
CA SER A 277 -20.60 2.05 7.42
C SER A 277 -21.45 0.78 7.42
N SER A 278 -22.69 0.88 6.94
CA SER A 278 -23.58 -0.27 6.72
C SER A 278 -23.85 -0.52 5.24
N VAL A 279 -23.42 0.40 4.39
CA VAL A 279 -23.66 0.39 2.93
C VAL A 279 -22.39 0.74 2.18
N TYR A 280 -22.37 0.34 0.93
CA TYR A 280 -21.31 0.71 0.01
C TYR A 280 -21.32 2.21 -0.32
N PRO A 281 -20.18 2.93 -0.28
CA PRO A 281 -20.16 4.38 -0.44
C PRO A 281 -20.26 4.82 -1.90
N LYS A 282 -21.39 4.56 -2.56
CA LYS A 282 -21.59 4.96 -3.96
C LYS A 282 -21.75 6.46 -4.15
N ASP A 283 -22.41 7.14 -3.23
CA ASP A 283 -22.84 8.53 -3.41
C ASP A 283 -22.95 9.28 -2.07
N ASN A 284 -22.00 9.04 -1.18
CA ASN A 284 -22.10 9.52 0.21
C ASN A 284 -22.00 11.02 0.36
N LEU A 285 -21.25 11.68 -0.50
CA LEU A 285 -20.99 13.10 -0.35
C LEU A 285 -22.12 13.96 -0.91
N SER A 286 -22.92 13.49 -1.88
CA SER A 286 -24.17 14.13 -2.28
C SER A 286 -25.15 14.22 -1.12
N LYS A 287 -25.21 13.17 -0.27
CA LYS A 287 -26.03 13.21 0.95
C LYS A 287 -25.48 14.20 1.97
N LEU A 288 -24.16 14.26 2.14
CA LEU A 288 -23.51 15.25 3.01
C LEU A 288 -23.86 16.67 2.55
N ASN A 289 -23.74 16.95 1.25
CA ASN A 289 -24.05 18.24 0.66
C ASN A 289 -25.50 18.67 0.95
N ASN A 290 -26.45 17.74 0.78
CA ASN A 290 -27.85 17.98 1.11
C ASN A 290 -28.09 18.24 2.61
N ASP A 291 -27.37 17.52 3.48
CA ASP A 291 -27.50 17.68 4.93
C ASP A 291 -26.90 18.99 5.44
N LEU A 292 -25.82 19.47 4.80
CA LEU A 292 -25.25 20.80 5.04
C LEU A 292 -26.24 21.89 4.64
N LYS A 293 -26.78 21.87 3.42
CA LYS A 293 -27.78 22.83 2.92
C LYS A 293 -29.03 22.88 3.79
N LYS A 294 -29.44 21.76 4.38
CA LYS A 294 -30.61 21.70 5.28
C LYS A 294 -30.29 22.15 6.72
N GLY A 295 -29.04 22.43 7.07
CA GLY A 295 -28.61 22.76 8.42
C GLY A 295 -28.78 21.60 9.43
N THR A 296 -28.86 20.35 8.94
CA THR A 296 -28.90 19.16 9.78
C THR A 296 -27.50 18.69 10.19
N VAL A 297 -26.47 19.29 9.59
CA VAL A 297 -25.05 19.23 9.92
C VAL A 297 -24.54 20.66 9.94
N ASP A 298 -23.81 21.01 10.99
CA ASP A 298 -23.24 22.36 11.17
C ASP A 298 -21.74 22.36 11.48
N THR A 299 -21.14 21.19 11.62
CA THR A 299 -19.71 21.03 11.92
C THR A 299 -19.19 19.69 11.36
N LEU A 300 -17.96 19.69 10.88
CA LEU A 300 -17.35 18.52 10.24
C LEU A 300 -16.07 18.07 10.95
N LEU A 301 -15.91 16.76 11.10
CA LEU A 301 -14.63 16.10 11.30
C LEU A 301 -14.31 15.28 10.04
N VAL A 302 -13.23 15.60 9.36
CA VAL A 302 -12.84 15.01 8.08
C VAL A 302 -11.50 14.30 8.22
N LEU A 303 -11.45 13.04 7.81
CA LEU A 303 -10.23 12.22 7.85
C LEU A 303 -9.72 11.95 6.43
N ASN A 304 -8.50 12.40 6.15
CA ASN A 304 -7.75 12.11 4.92
C ASN A 304 -8.55 12.24 3.60
N GLU A 305 -9.56 13.10 3.54
CA GLU A 305 -10.40 13.28 2.35
C GLU A 305 -10.49 14.75 1.93
N ASP A 306 -10.37 14.97 0.64
CA ASP A 306 -10.66 16.28 0.07
C ASP A 306 -12.13 16.36 -0.35
N LEU A 307 -12.94 17.07 0.44
CA LEU A 307 -14.37 17.24 0.22
C LEU A 307 -14.66 17.98 -1.08
N LEU A 308 -13.86 19.02 -1.36
CA LEU A 308 -14.07 19.89 -2.53
C LEU A 308 -13.79 19.13 -3.83
N SER A 309 -12.69 18.40 -3.92
CA SER A 309 -12.40 17.54 -5.08
C SER A 309 -13.37 16.36 -5.19
N SER A 310 -14.03 16.01 -4.09
CA SER A 310 -15.00 14.91 -4.02
C SER A 310 -16.46 15.34 -4.30
N GLY A 311 -16.67 16.57 -4.73
CA GLY A 311 -17.97 17.06 -5.20
C GLY A 311 -18.85 17.68 -4.11
N VAL A 312 -18.30 18.00 -2.94
CA VAL A 312 -18.98 18.87 -1.97
C VAL A 312 -18.84 20.31 -2.44
N GLU A 313 -19.97 21.01 -2.53
CA GLU A 313 -20.00 22.39 -3.00
C GLU A 313 -19.35 23.34 -1.98
N ALA A 314 -18.44 24.20 -2.44
CA ALA A 314 -17.76 25.17 -1.59
C ALA A 314 -18.73 26.06 -0.83
N GLU A 315 -19.83 26.46 -1.49
CA GLU A 315 -20.90 27.25 -0.89
C GLU A 315 -21.55 26.56 0.31
N SER A 316 -21.68 25.22 0.28
CA SER A 316 -22.26 24.44 1.37
C SER A 316 -21.33 24.35 2.58
N LEU A 317 -20.04 24.62 2.41
CA LEU A 317 -19.04 24.64 3.48
C LEU A 317 -18.82 26.04 4.07
N MET A 318 -19.37 27.11 3.46
CA MET A 318 -19.24 28.47 3.97
C MET A 318 -19.84 28.60 5.37
N GLY A 319 -19.00 29.00 6.32
CA GLY A 319 -19.43 29.16 7.73
C GLY A 319 -19.60 27.85 8.51
N VAL A 320 -19.25 26.71 7.93
CA VAL A 320 -19.24 25.41 8.61
C VAL A 320 -17.82 25.13 9.13
N PRO A 321 -17.60 25.06 10.45
CA PRO A 321 -16.31 24.71 11.00
C PRO A 321 -15.88 23.31 10.57
N VAL A 322 -14.66 23.19 10.05
CA VAL A 322 -14.05 21.93 9.63
C VAL A 322 -12.85 21.65 10.50
N VAL A 323 -12.85 20.49 11.15
CA VAL A 323 -11.67 19.88 11.76
C VAL A 323 -11.14 18.84 10.79
N TYR A 324 -9.95 19.08 10.25
CA TYR A 324 -9.29 18.16 9.33
C TYR A 324 -8.21 17.35 10.02
N MET A 325 -8.24 16.05 9.86
CA MET A 325 -7.16 15.11 10.26
C MET A 325 -6.62 14.43 9.00
N GLY A 326 -5.35 14.61 8.69
CA GLY A 326 -4.82 13.99 7.51
C GLY A 326 -3.31 14.16 7.31
N THR A 327 -2.83 13.52 6.25
CA THR A 327 -1.39 13.40 5.97
C THR A 327 -0.88 14.48 5.01
N HIS A 328 -1.72 14.97 4.11
CA HIS A 328 -1.35 15.89 3.02
C HIS A 328 -2.27 17.09 2.96
N ALA A 329 -1.73 18.20 2.49
CA ALA A 329 -2.48 19.42 2.25
C ALA A 329 -3.32 19.30 0.97
N HIS A 330 -4.52 19.83 1.00
CA HIS A 330 -5.43 19.98 -0.13
C HIS A 330 -6.51 21.01 0.18
N ALA A 331 -7.40 21.30 -0.77
CA ALA A 331 -8.36 22.37 -0.66
C ALA A 331 -9.22 22.33 0.63
N THR A 332 -9.59 21.13 1.12
CA THR A 332 -10.33 21.02 2.40
C THR A 332 -9.46 21.36 3.61
N SER A 333 -8.17 21.01 3.61
CA SER A 333 -7.27 21.36 4.71
C SER A 333 -6.98 22.87 4.77
N GLU A 334 -7.01 23.54 3.62
CA GLU A 334 -6.80 25.00 3.53
C GLU A 334 -7.96 25.80 4.13
N ILE A 335 -9.20 25.28 4.04
CA ILE A 335 -10.38 25.94 4.64
C ILE A 335 -10.68 25.44 6.05
N ALA A 336 -9.92 24.48 6.57
CA ALA A 336 -10.15 23.92 7.90
C ALA A 336 -9.87 24.93 9.01
N GLU A 337 -10.73 24.97 10.02
CA GLU A 337 -10.48 25.75 11.24
C GLU A 337 -9.37 25.15 12.07
N VAL A 338 -9.30 23.81 12.12
CA VAL A 338 -8.24 23.08 12.81
C VAL A 338 -7.72 21.99 11.88
N THR A 339 -6.40 21.98 11.65
CA THR A 339 -5.69 20.93 10.90
C THR A 339 -4.78 20.16 11.82
N ILE A 340 -5.01 18.85 11.92
CA ILE A 340 -4.21 17.91 12.73
C ILE A 340 -3.49 16.95 11.79
N PRO A 341 -2.17 17.10 11.60
CA PRO A 341 -1.38 16.18 10.81
C PRO A 341 -1.37 14.77 11.41
N THR A 342 -1.41 13.76 10.56
CA THR A 342 -1.38 12.36 10.95
C THR A 342 -0.29 11.58 10.23
N LEU A 343 -0.17 10.27 10.51
CA LEU A 343 0.86 9.42 9.98
C LEU A 343 0.37 8.65 8.74
N THR A 344 1.26 8.50 7.75
CA THR A 344 1.03 7.61 6.60
C THR A 344 1.03 6.14 7.02
N SER A 345 0.54 5.25 6.16
CA SER A 345 0.58 3.79 6.40
C SER A 345 2.00 3.23 6.58
N PHE A 346 3.02 3.91 6.08
CA PHE A 346 4.43 3.52 6.25
C PHE A 346 5.02 3.94 7.60
N GLU A 347 4.40 4.90 8.27
CA GLU A 347 4.86 5.51 9.53
C GLU A 347 4.11 5.01 10.76
N LYS A 348 3.06 4.18 10.56
CA LYS A 348 2.22 3.64 11.64
C LYS A 348 2.03 2.12 11.50
N ARG A 349 1.30 1.54 12.41
CA ARG A 349 0.86 0.13 12.40
C ARG A 349 -0.65 0.10 12.33
N GLY A 350 -1.20 -0.98 11.77
CA GLY A 350 -2.65 -1.13 11.69
C GLY A 350 -3.05 -2.35 10.87
N THR A 351 -4.34 -2.43 10.54
CA THR A 351 -4.91 -3.52 9.76
C THR A 351 -5.79 -2.98 8.65
N PHE A 352 -5.66 -3.56 7.47
CA PHE A 352 -6.59 -3.39 6.36
C PHE A 352 -7.36 -4.68 6.10
N VAL A 353 -8.58 -4.54 5.60
CA VAL A 353 -9.40 -5.68 5.15
C VAL A 353 -9.60 -5.56 3.65
N ASN A 354 -9.01 -6.49 2.93
CA ASN A 354 -9.02 -6.47 1.47
C ASN A 354 -10.37 -6.86 0.85
N ARG A 355 -10.47 -6.79 -0.49
CA ARG A 355 -11.66 -7.12 -1.28
C ARG A 355 -12.22 -8.51 -1.00
N SER A 356 -11.40 -9.46 -0.63
CA SER A 356 -11.77 -10.84 -0.32
C SER A 356 -12.01 -11.10 1.17
N PHE A 357 -12.17 -10.05 1.97
CA PHE A 357 -12.35 -10.12 3.44
C PHE A 357 -11.20 -10.81 4.17
N PHE A 358 -9.96 -10.62 3.73
CA PHE A 358 -8.80 -10.95 4.53
C PHE A 358 -8.38 -9.73 5.35
N ALA A 359 -8.34 -9.86 6.68
CA ALA A 359 -7.71 -8.88 7.55
C ALA A 359 -6.19 -9.10 7.57
N GLN A 360 -5.46 -8.06 7.23
CA GLN A 360 -4.03 -8.08 7.02
C GLN A 360 -3.38 -6.96 7.83
N GLY A 361 -2.54 -7.34 8.80
CA GLY A 361 -1.78 -6.40 9.60
C GLY A 361 -0.52 -5.93 8.89
N PHE A 362 -0.13 -4.70 9.15
CA PHE A 362 1.10 -4.12 8.66
C PHE A 362 1.93 -3.49 9.78
N ALA A 363 3.25 -3.48 9.59
CA ALA A 363 4.22 -2.92 10.52
C ALA A 363 4.66 -1.52 10.08
N GLN A 364 5.10 -0.73 11.03
CA GLN A 364 5.76 0.54 10.78
C GLN A 364 7.11 0.30 10.07
N ALA A 365 7.32 0.93 8.94
CA ALA A 365 8.54 0.81 8.13
C ALA A 365 9.57 1.91 8.43
N VAL A 366 9.10 3.12 8.72
CA VAL A 366 9.93 4.29 9.05
C VAL A 366 9.31 5.05 10.23
N PRO A 367 10.10 5.78 11.02
CA PRO A 367 9.53 6.65 12.05
C PRO A 367 8.72 7.78 11.40
N GLY A 368 7.62 8.16 12.04
CA GLY A 368 6.86 9.35 11.64
C GLY A 368 7.60 10.64 12.00
N PRO A 369 7.15 11.79 11.46
CA PRO A 369 7.69 13.09 11.80
C PRO A 369 7.63 13.36 13.31
N ALA A 370 8.66 14.04 13.83
CA ALA A 370 8.74 14.36 15.25
C ALA A 370 7.55 15.20 15.71
N GLY A 371 6.98 14.86 16.86
CA GLY A 371 5.83 15.56 17.44
C GLY A 371 4.47 15.13 16.92
N LEU A 372 4.37 14.29 15.88
CA LEU A 372 3.11 13.73 15.41
C LEU A 372 2.78 12.42 16.11
N LEU A 373 1.49 12.15 16.26
CA LEU A 373 0.96 10.93 16.86
C LEU A 373 0.18 10.11 15.82
N PRO A 374 0.11 8.77 15.99
CA PRO A 374 -0.80 7.94 15.21
C PRO A 374 -2.26 8.40 15.37
N ASP A 375 -3.06 8.25 14.30
CA ASP A 375 -4.48 8.61 14.26
C ASP A 375 -5.26 8.02 15.44
N THR A 376 -4.96 6.78 15.84
CA THR A 376 -5.60 6.13 16.99
C THR A 376 -5.42 6.89 18.30
N HIS A 377 -4.24 7.51 18.51
CA HIS A 377 -3.97 8.31 19.70
C HIS A 377 -4.75 9.62 19.66
N ILE A 378 -4.78 10.29 18.51
CA ILE A 378 -5.53 11.54 18.31
C ILE A 378 -7.03 11.30 18.48
N LEU A 379 -7.57 10.22 17.87
CA LEU A 379 -8.98 9.85 18.00
C LEU A 379 -9.37 9.52 19.44
N CYS A 380 -8.51 8.84 20.21
CA CYS A 380 -8.75 8.59 21.63
C CYS A 380 -8.77 9.88 22.46
N LYS A 381 -7.87 10.85 22.17
CA LYS A 381 -7.86 12.15 22.85
C LYS A 381 -9.11 12.96 22.50
N LEU A 382 -9.50 13.02 21.21
CA LEU A 382 -10.75 13.68 20.79
C LEU A 382 -11.97 13.04 21.47
N LEU A 383 -12.04 11.71 21.49
CA LEU A 383 -13.15 11.00 22.09
C LEU A 383 -13.25 11.32 23.60
N THR A 384 -12.15 11.27 24.35
CA THR A 384 -12.12 11.62 25.78
C THR A 384 -12.51 13.07 26.02
N GLY A 385 -12.12 14.00 25.14
CA GLY A 385 -12.51 15.41 25.27
C GLY A 385 -13.97 15.69 24.95
N LEU A 386 -14.56 14.89 24.05
CA LEU A 386 -15.97 15.01 23.67
C LEU A 386 -16.92 14.28 24.65
N ASP A 387 -16.47 13.16 25.20
CA ASP A 387 -17.19 12.30 26.15
C ASP A 387 -16.22 11.77 27.20
N GLU A 388 -16.20 12.41 28.38
CA GLU A 388 -15.26 12.10 29.47
C GLU A 388 -15.46 10.70 30.06
N GLU A 389 -16.64 10.10 29.89
CA GLU A 389 -16.92 8.73 30.34
C GLU A 389 -16.32 7.68 29.38
N CYS A 390 -16.10 8.04 28.11
CA CYS A 390 -15.61 7.13 27.08
C CYS A 390 -14.08 7.16 26.98
N LYS A 391 -13.41 6.50 27.93
CA LYS A 391 -11.93 6.37 27.93
C LYS A 391 -11.51 5.11 27.18
N LEU A 392 -10.96 5.26 26.01
CA LEU A 392 -10.40 4.18 25.18
C LEU A 392 -8.87 4.26 25.13
N SER A 393 -8.22 3.11 25.09
CA SER A 393 -6.77 3.04 24.86
C SER A 393 -6.46 3.05 23.37
N PRO A 394 -5.42 3.75 22.93
CA PRO A 394 -4.93 3.70 21.55
C PRO A 394 -4.14 2.41 21.23
N ASP A 395 -3.93 1.54 22.23
CA ASP A 395 -3.21 0.27 22.06
C ASP A 395 -3.98 -0.67 21.11
N LEU A 396 -3.33 -1.09 20.03
CA LEU A 396 -3.94 -1.92 18.99
C LEU A 396 -4.42 -3.28 19.56
N SER A 397 -3.69 -3.86 20.51
CA SER A 397 -4.06 -5.14 21.12
C SER A 397 -5.36 -5.02 21.93
N LEU A 398 -5.53 -3.89 22.65
CA LEU A 398 -6.76 -3.60 23.38
C LEU A 398 -7.93 -3.27 22.44
N ILE A 399 -7.69 -2.54 21.36
CA ILE A 399 -8.69 -2.28 20.32
C ILE A 399 -9.17 -3.60 19.71
N TRP A 400 -8.25 -4.50 19.36
CA TRP A 400 -8.59 -5.83 18.83
C TRP A 400 -9.34 -6.71 19.84
N LYS A 401 -8.95 -6.66 21.12
CA LYS A 401 -9.70 -7.32 22.18
C LYS A 401 -11.14 -6.83 22.25
N ASN A 402 -11.37 -5.53 22.10
CA ASN A 402 -12.71 -4.96 22.08
C ASN A 402 -13.48 -5.31 20.79
N LEU A 403 -12.80 -5.35 19.63
CA LEU A 403 -13.38 -5.79 18.36
C LEU A 403 -13.82 -7.26 18.41
N SER A 404 -13.03 -8.13 19.05
CA SER A 404 -13.26 -9.58 19.11
C SER A 404 -14.23 -10.02 20.24
N SER A 405 -14.48 -9.16 21.23
CA SER A 405 -15.27 -9.49 22.42
C SER A 405 -16.77 -9.75 22.19
N PRO A 406 -17.49 -9.03 21.28
CA PRO A 406 -18.91 -9.27 21.09
C PRO A 406 -19.19 -10.69 20.61
N PRO A 407 -20.24 -11.38 21.11
CA PRO A 407 -20.54 -12.77 20.76
C PRO A 407 -20.74 -13.03 19.26
N LYS A 408 -21.23 -12.01 18.53
CA LYS A 408 -21.46 -12.02 17.07
C LYS A 408 -20.40 -11.23 16.30
N SER A 409 -19.24 -10.98 16.90
CA SER A 409 -18.16 -10.29 16.20
C SER A 409 -17.61 -11.14 15.05
N PRO A 410 -17.40 -10.58 13.86
CA PRO A 410 -16.70 -11.28 12.78
C PRO A 410 -15.22 -11.53 13.11
N PHE A 411 -14.67 -10.87 14.13
CA PHE A 411 -13.27 -10.97 14.58
C PHE A 411 -13.10 -11.91 15.79
N LYS A 412 -14.11 -12.71 16.14
CA LYS A 412 -14.10 -13.54 17.35
C LYS A 412 -12.87 -14.46 17.39
N GLY A 413 -12.11 -14.37 18.49
CA GLY A 413 -10.90 -15.18 18.71
C GLY A 413 -9.65 -14.72 17.95
N MET A 414 -9.73 -13.61 17.19
CA MET A 414 -8.60 -13.04 16.45
C MET A 414 -7.92 -11.95 17.26
N THR A 415 -6.62 -11.78 17.04
CA THR A 415 -5.80 -10.73 17.65
C THR A 415 -5.05 -9.92 16.59
N PHE A 416 -4.56 -8.73 16.95
CA PHE A 416 -3.69 -7.93 16.09
C PHE A 416 -2.41 -8.69 15.67
N THR A 417 -1.86 -9.49 16.61
CA THR A 417 -0.66 -10.28 16.34
C THR A 417 -0.91 -11.33 15.25
N ASP A 418 -2.10 -11.95 15.26
CA ASP A 418 -2.47 -12.93 14.23
C ASP A 418 -2.60 -12.25 12.86
N ALA A 419 -3.24 -11.08 12.78
CA ALA A 419 -3.35 -10.30 11.56
C ALA A 419 -1.97 -9.86 11.02
N LEU A 420 -1.01 -9.55 11.91
CA LEU A 420 0.36 -9.17 11.53
C LEU A 420 1.18 -10.36 11.02
N ARG A 421 0.93 -11.57 11.53
CA ARG A 421 1.64 -12.79 11.12
C ARG A 421 1.16 -13.37 9.80
N GLY A 422 -0.12 -13.15 9.48
CA GLY A 422 -0.72 -13.71 8.26
C GLY A 422 -2.04 -13.04 7.91
N SER A 423 -2.64 -13.47 6.82
CA SER A 423 -3.93 -12.98 6.36
C SER A 423 -5.06 -13.77 7.06
N LEU A 424 -5.90 -13.08 7.81
CA LEU A 424 -7.02 -13.69 8.55
C LEU A 424 -8.29 -13.60 7.70
N LYS A 425 -8.81 -14.75 7.26
CA LYS A 425 -10.09 -14.80 6.55
C LYS A 425 -11.24 -14.49 7.50
N ILE A 426 -12.08 -13.55 7.10
CA ILE A 426 -13.27 -13.11 7.86
C ILE A 426 -14.52 -13.46 7.05
N ASP A 427 -15.58 -13.83 7.73
CA ASP A 427 -16.88 -14.06 7.08
C ASP A 427 -17.45 -12.73 6.58
N GLY A 428 -17.47 -12.56 5.28
CA GLY A 428 -18.02 -11.41 4.55
C GLY A 428 -19.39 -11.67 3.91
N SER A 429 -19.99 -12.84 4.12
CA SER A 429 -21.20 -13.29 3.43
C SER A 429 -22.38 -12.30 3.51
N LYS A 430 -22.46 -11.54 4.60
CA LYS A 430 -23.44 -10.46 4.76
C LYS A 430 -23.36 -9.37 3.67
N TRP A 431 -22.24 -9.25 2.99
CA TRP A 431 -21.95 -8.21 2.00
C TRP A 431 -21.67 -8.77 0.59
N ASP A 432 -21.97 -10.07 0.35
CA ASP A 432 -21.75 -10.71 -0.96
C ASP A 432 -22.57 -10.06 -2.10
N GLU A 433 -23.69 -9.42 -1.78
CA GLU A 433 -24.54 -8.70 -2.72
C GLU A 433 -24.06 -7.25 -3.01
N LEU A 434 -22.94 -6.81 -2.44
CA LEU A 434 -22.39 -5.51 -2.77
C LEU A 434 -22.02 -5.47 -4.26
N PRO A 435 -22.32 -4.35 -4.98
CA PRO A 435 -22.19 -4.27 -6.44
C PRO A 435 -20.77 -4.39 -6.99
N PHE A 436 -19.79 -4.61 -6.13
CA PHE A 436 -18.39 -4.85 -6.44
C PHE A 436 -17.89 -6.19 -5.89
N VAL A 437 -18.61 -7.26 -6.19
CA VAL A 437 -17.99 -8.60 -6.17
C VAL A 437 -17.08 -8.65 -7.38
N GLU A 438 -15.81 -8.34 -7.19
CA GLU A 438 -14.81 -8.46 -8.24
C GLU A 438 -14.73 -9.92 -8.67
N LYS A 439 -14.81 -10.12 -9.99
CA LYS A 439 -14.45 -11.40 -10.58
C LYS A 439 -13.04 -11.75 -10.12
N LYS A 440 -12.83 -13.00 -9.71
CA LYS A 440 -11.57 -13.54 -9.16
C LYS A 440 -10.35 -12.89 -9.80
N ALA A 441 -9.47 -12.33 -8.96
CA ALA A 441 -8.10 -12.07 -9.36
C ALA A 441 -7.50 -13.32 -10.01
N LEU A 442 -6.58 -13.14 -10.93
CA LEU A 442 -5.82 -14.25 -11.53
C LEU A 442 -5.12 -15.02 -10.40
N HIS A 443 -5.78 -16.06 -9.91
CA HIS A 443 -5.09 -17.06 -9.14
C HIS A 443 -4.45 -17.99 -10.17
N PHE A 444 -3.13 -18.01 -10.21
CA PHE A 444 -2.42 -19.14 -10.74
C PHE A 444 -2.79 -20.34 -9.85
N GLU A 445 -3.63 -21.23 -10.35
CA GLU A 445 -3.78 -22.52 -9.69
C GLU A 445 -2.38 -23.16 -9.68
N SER A 446 -1.86 -23.40 -8.50
CA SER A 446 -0.58 -24.10 -8.40
C SER A 446 -0.76 -25.47 -9.10
N PRO A 447 0.29 -26.02 -9.74
CA PRO A 447 0.23 -27.34 -10.38
C PRO A 447 -0.32 -28.43 -9.46
N SER A 448 -0.15 -28.31 -8.14
CA SER A 448 -0.74 -29.19 -7.12
C SER A 448 -2.27 -29.07 -6.99
N LYS A 449 -2.89 -27.93 -7.30
CA LYS A 449 -4.36 -27.80 -7.32
C LYS A 449 -4.98 -28.29 -8.61
N ILE A 450 -4.26 -28.17 -9.73
CA ILE A 450 -4.70 -28.72 -11.03
C ILE A 450 -4.74 -30.25 -10.95
N ALA A 451 -3.76 -30.89 -10.33
CA ALA A 451 -3.70 -32.33 -10.15
C ALA A 451 -4.73 -32.92 -9.17
N GLN A 452 -5.39 -32.12 -8.37
CA GLN A 452 -6.50 -32.54 -7.47
C GLN A 452 -7.89 -32.44 -8.10
N ASN A 453 -8.01 -31.70 -9.23
CA ASN A 453 -9.28 -31.50 -9.95
C ASN A 453 -9.32 -32.23 -11.30
N SER A 454 -8.29 -32.98 -11.66
CA SER A 454 -8.22 -33.91 -12.80
C SER A 454 -8.30 -35.37 -12.31
#